data_dddcbdd06f7442719cf305997cafefbe
#
_entry.id   dddcbdd06f7442719cf305997cafefbe
#
_cell.length_a   1.000
_cell.length_b   1.000
_cell.length_c   1.000
_cell.angle_alpha   90.00
_cell.angle_beta   90.00
_cell.angle_gamma   90.00
#
_symmetry.space_group_name_H-M   'P 1'
#
loop_
_entity.id
_entity.type
_entity.pdbx_description
1 polymer ?
#
loop_
_entity_poly.entity_id
_entity_poly.type
_entity_poly.pdbx_seq_one_letter_code
_entity_poly.pdbx_strand_id
1 'polypeptide(L)'
;MKRYDLIVIGAGPAGLSAATEAAKHGLHPLVLDENEKPGGQLFKQIHKFFGSKEHKAKIRGFKIGEELLAEAEKYGVEVMLNATVIGLYPEKEITVRIGDEVKHMKGDAILVATGASENMVTFPGXXXXXXXXXXXXXXXXXADDDEPSSHQSRRKDSDAWNR
;
A
#
# COMPACT_ATOMS: atom_id res chain seq x y z
N MET A 1 -17.86 -13.04 19.50
CA MET A 1 -16.94 -12.82 18.36
C MET A 1 -17.68 -12.11 17.24
N LYS A 2 -17.13 -10.97 16.75
CA LYS A 2 -17.78 -10.20 15.67
C LYS A 2 -17.57 -10.92 14.34
N ARG A 3 -18.63 -10.97 13.52
CA ARG A 3 -18.63 -11.68 12.23
C ARG A 3 -18.86 -10.70 11.08
N TYR A 4 -18.13 -10.93 10.01
CA TYR A 4 -18.21 -10.14 8.79
C TYR A 4 -18.41 -11.03 7.56
N ASP A 5 -19.04 -10.54 6.53
CA ASP A 5 -19.17 -11.28 5.26
C ASP A 5 -17.80 -11.47 4.60
N LEU A 6 -16.96 -10.44 4.68
CA LEU A 6 -15.63 -10.44 4.09
C LEU A 6 -14.67 -9.68 5.00
N ILE A 7 -13.52 -10.27 5.30
CA ILE A 7 -12.42 -9.55 5.96
C ILE A 7 -11.29 -9.41 4.94
N VAL A 8 -10.87 -8.18 4.71
CA VAL A 8 -9.77 -7.84 3.80
C VAL A 8 -8.56 -7.40 4.64
N ILE A 9 -7.45 -8.07 4.46
CA ILE A 9 -6.20 -7.76 5.16
C ILE A 9 -5.33 -6.93 4.22
N GLY A 10 -5.26 -5.63 4.49
CA GLY A 10 -4.54 -4.64 3.71
C GLY A 10 -5.45 -3.59 3.08
N ALA A 11 -5.23 -2.32 3.43
CA ALA A 11 -5.98 -1.17 2.89
C ALA A 11 -5.23 -0.49 1.74
N GLY A 12 -4.51 -1.26 0.96
CA GLY A 12 -3.93 -0.80 -0.30
C GLY A 12 -4.98 -0.74 -1.40
N PRO A 13 -4.60 -0.36 -2.62
CA PRO A 13 -5.57 -0.22 -3.72
C PRO A 13 -6.36 -1.51 -4.00
N ALA A 14 -5.70 -2.66 -3.95
CA ALA A 14 -6.36 -3.94 -4.19
C ALA A 14 -7.40 -4.24 -3.11
N GLY A 15 -7.04 -4.06 -1.84
CA GLY A 15 -7.93 -4.34 -0.72
C GLY A 15 -9.14 -3.40 -0.67
N LEU A 16 -8.89 -2.10 -0.83
CA LEU A 16 -9.98 -1.10 -0.84
C LEU A 16 -10.92 -1.31 -2.02
N SER A 17 -10.39 -1.60 -3.21
CA SER A 17 -11.23 -1.87 -4.39
C SER A 17 -12.09 -3.12 -4.21
N ALA A 18 -11.49 -4.19 -3.69
CA ALA A 18 -12.22 -5.44 -3.45
C ALA A 18 -13.33 -5.25 -2.41
N ALA A 19 -13.03 -4.57 -1.31
CA ALA A 19 -14.02 -4.29 -0.26
C ALA A 19 -15.15 -3.41 -0.77
N THR A 20 -14.83 -2.39 -1.57
CA THR A 20 -15.81 -1.50 -2.17
C THR A 20 -16.74 -2.29 -3.09
N GLU A 21 -16.18 -3.16 -3.93
CA GLU A 21 -16.98 -3.97 -4.83
C GLU A 21 -17.89 -4.94 -4.07
N ALA A 22 -17.37 -5.55 -3.01
CA ALA A 22 -18.18 -6.40 -2.13
C ALA A 22 -19.36 -5.63 -1.50
N ALA A 23 -19.08 -4.41 -1.03
CA ALA A 23 -20.11 -3.55 -0.43
C ALA A 23 -21.17 -3.14 -1.46
N LYS A 24 -20.79 -2.88 -2.71
CA LYS A 24 -21.72 -2.58 -3.80
C LYS A 24 -22.70 -3.74 -4.04
N HIS A 25 -22.30 -4.96 -3.73
CA HIS A 25 -23.14 -6.16 -3.85
C HIS A 25 -23.87 -6.50 -2.54
N GLY A 26 -23.91 -5.60 -1.57
CA GLY A 26 -24.68 -5.77 -0.35
C GLY A 26 -24.01 -6.53 0.77
N LEU A 27 -22.72 -6.82 0.64
CA LEU A 27 -21.95 -7.47 1.68
C LEU A 27 -21.44 -6.46 2.72
N HIS A 28 -21.08 -6.95 3.89
CA HIS A 28 -20.51 -6.13 4.98
C HIS A 28 -19.02 -6.46 5.13
N PRO A 29 -18.16 -5.79 4.35
CA PRO A 29 -16.72 -6.03 4.45
C PRO A 29 -16.08 -5.21 5.56
N LEU A 30 -15.03 -5.80 6.14
CA LEU A 30 -14.11 -5.13 7.05
C LEU A 30 -12.72 -5.11 6.40
N VAL A 31 -12.10 -3.95 6.35
CA VAL A 31 -10.70 -3.80 5.90
C VAL A 31 -9.82 -3.52 7.11
N LEU A 32 -8.73 -4.25 7.22
CA LEU A 32 -7.75 -4.10 8.32
C LEU A 32 -6.40 -3.70 7.73
N ASP A 33 -5.75 -2.71 8.34
CA ASP A 33 -4.40 -2.31 7.93
C ASP A 33 -3.56 -1.94 9.14
N GLU A 34 -2.31 -2.38 9.15
CA GLU A 34 -1.38 -2.08 10.24
C GLU A 34 -0.93 -0.62 10.27
N ASN A 35 -1.04 0.08 9.14
CA ASN A 35 -0.61 1.47 9.02
C ASN A 35 -1.68 2.42 9.56
N GLU A 36 -1.23 3.63 9.90
CA GLU A 36 -2.13 4.69 10.34
C GLU A 36 -2.88 5.38 9.19
N LYS A 37 -2.47 5.10 7.95
CA LYS A 37 -3.06 5.68 6.74
C LYS A 37 -3.31 4.60 5.71
N PRO A 38 -4.47 4.62 5.05
CA PRO A 38 -4.76 3.66 3.98
C PRO A 38 -4.07 4.05 2.67
N GLY A 39 -4.07 3.13 1.70
CA GLY A 39 -3.51 3.37 0.38
C GLY A 39 -2.24 2.59 0.09
N GLY A 40 -1.66 1.96 1.10
CA GLY A 40 -0.48 1.12 0.92
C GLY A 40 0.68 1.87 0.29
N GLN A 41 1.31 1.28 -0.73
CA GLN A 41 2.46 1.89 -1.42
C GLN A 41 2.08 3.16 -2.20
N LEU A 42 0.80 3.39 -2.49
CA LEU A 42 0.37 4.63 -3.15
C LEU A 42 0.72 5.87 -2.34
N PHE A 43 0.74 5.75 -1.01
CA PHE A 43 1.09 6.88 -0.14
C PHE A 43 2.49 7.40 -0.36
N LYS A 44 3.39 6.51 -0.76
CA LYS A 44 4.80 6.85 -0.99
C LYS A 44 5.05 7.43 -2.40
N GLN A 45 4.03 7.34 -3.28
CA GLN A 45 4.19 7.72 -4.67
C GLN A 45 3.69 9.15 -4.90
N ILE A 46 4.62 10.07 -4.98
CA ILE A 46 4.34 11.49 -5.21
C ILE A 46 4.25 11.84 -6.71
N HIS A 47 4.78 11.00 -7.59
CA HIS A 47 4.73 11.22 -9.03
C HIS A 47 3.31 10.97 -9.59
N LYS A 48 3.05 11.52 -10.76
CA LYS A 48 1.79 11.32 -11.47
C LYS A 48 1.82 10.01 -12.25
N PHE A 49 0.76 9.24 -12.14
CA PHE A 49 0.65 7.97 -12.86
C PHE A 49 0.50 8.17 -14.35
N PHE A 50 1.10 7.26 -15.11
CA PHE A 50 0.93 7.14 -16.55
C PHE A 50 -0.22 6.16 -16.85
N GLY A 51 -0.79 6.26 -18.05
CA GLY A 51 -1.84 5.35 -18.49
C GLY A 51 -3.12 6.06 -18.92
N SER A 52 -4.22 5.34 -18.87
CA SER A 52 -5.53 5.86 -19.29
C SER A 52 -6.20 6.66 -18.18
N LYS A 53 -7.22 7.44 -18.54
CA LYS A 53 -8.04 8.16 -17.58
C LYS A 53 -8.76 7.22 -16.60
N GLU A 54 -9.16 6.05 -17.07
CA GLU A 54 -9.80 5.02 -16.24
C GLU A 54 -8.88 4.55 -15.12
N HIS A 55 -7.57 4.52 -15.36
CA HIS A 55 -6.57 4.10 -14.39
C HIS A 55 -5.93 5.29 -13.67
N LYS A 56 -6.67 6.40 -13.56
CA LYS A 56 -6.26 7.59 -12.78
C LYS A 56 -4.96 8.22 -13.28
N ALA A 57 -4.72 8.21 -14.60
CA ALA A 57 -3.55 8.86 -15.20
C ALA A 57 -3.47 10.34 -14.81
N LYS A 58 -2.26 10.85 -14.60
CA LYS A 58 -1.94 12.23 -14.20
C LYS A 58 -2.33 12.59 -12.75
N ILE A 59 -2.85 11.63 -11.98
CA ILE A 59 -3.14 11.83 -10.56
C ILE A 59 -1.98 11.27 -9.74
N ARG A 60 -1.63 11.94 -8.66
CA ARG A 60 -0.57 11.48 -7.75
C ARG A 60 -1.07 10.29 -6.93
N GLY A 61 -0.16 9.35 -6.63
CA GLY A 61 -0.51 8.11 -5.94
C GLY A 61 -1.27 8.31 -4.63
N PHE A 62 -0.83 9.26 -3.80
CA PHE A 62 -1.48 9.50 -2.51
C PHE A 62 -2.95 9.95 -2.68
N LYS A 63 -3.24 10.74 -3.74
CA LYS A 63 -4.62 11.16 -4.01
C LYS A 63 -5.50 9.99 -4.45
N ILE A 64 -4.92 9.04 -5.18
CA ILE A 64 -5.64 7.82 -5.57
C ILE A 64 -6.03 7.03 -4.32
N GLY A 65 -5.11 6.93 -3.35
CA GLY A 65 -5.41 6.27 -2.08
C GLY A 65 -6.55 6.93 -1.32
N GLU A 66 -6.55 8.26 -1.26
CA GLU A 66 -7.62 9.02 -0.62
C GLU A 66 -8.97 8.83 -1.32
N GLU A 67 -8.98 8.83 -2.66
CA GLU A 67 -10.21 8.61 -3.44
C GLU A 67 -10.75 7.19 -3.21
N LEU A 68 -9.88 6.18 -3.18
CA LEU A 68 -10.29 4.80 -2.91
C LEU A 68 -10.89 4.64 -1.52
N LEU A 69 -10.29 5.29 -0.53
CA LEU A 69 -10.84 5.27 0.83
C LEU A 69 -12.21 5.95 0.89
N ALA A 70 -12.31 7.14 0.29
CA ALA A 70 -13.58 7.89 0.27
C ALA A 70 -14.69 7.08 -0.43
N GLU A 71 -14.35 6.38 -1.52
CA GLU A 71 -15.30 5.51 -2.19
C GLU A 71 -15.71 4.33 -1.30
N ALA A 72 -14.77 3.70 -0.63
CA ALA A 72 -15.05 2.60 0.29
C ALA A 72 -16.00 3.06 1.41
N GLU A 73 -15.71 4.19 2.03
CA GLU A 73 -16.56 4.77 3.08
C GLU A 73 -17.97 5.09 2.58
N LYS A 74 -18.07 5.64 1.36
CA LYS A 74 -19.36 5.96 0.72
C LYS A 74 -20.27 4.73 0.61
N TYR A 75 -19.68 3.56 0.34
CA TYR A 75 -20.45 2.30 0.24
C TYR A 75 -20.54 1.54 1.56
N GLY A 76 -20.10 2.14 2.66
CA GLY A 76 -20.28 1.59 4.00
C GLY A 76 -19.24 0.53 4.39
N VAL A 77 -18.08 0.53 3.75
CA VAL A 77 -16.98 -0.35 4.13
C VAL A 77 -16.43 0.09 5.48
N GLU A 78 -16.33 -0.83 6.43
CA GLU A 78 -15.68 -0.57 7.71
C GLU A 78 -14.17 -0.71 7.53
N VAL A 79 -13.40 0.32 7.86
CA VAL A 79 -11.93 0.31 7.75
C VAL A 79 -11.33 0.53 9.13
N MET A 80 -10.49 -0.39 9.57
CA MET A 80 -9.75 -0.27 10.83
C MET A 80 -8.26 -0.15 10.52
N LEU A 81 -7.71 1.00 10.86
CA LEU A 81 -6.29 1.30 10.73
C LEU A 81 -5.57 1.02 12.06
N ASN A 82 -4.24 0.98 12.05
CA ASN A 82 -3.44 0.60 13.23
C ASN A 82 -3.89 -0.77 13.78
N ALA A 83 -4.32 -1.66 12.90
CA ALA A 83 -4.86 -2.97 13.22
C ALA A 83 -4.01 -4.05 12.54
N THR A 84 -3.17 -4.70 13.32
CA THR A 84 -2.24 -5.72 12.81
C THR A 84 -2.85 -7.11 12.95
N VAL A 85 -3.05 -7.81 11.84
CA VAL A 85 -3.50 -9.21 11.88
C VAL A 85 -2.29 -10.06 12.27
N ILE A 86 -2.39 -10.70 13.43
CA ILE A 86 -1.31 -11.51 13.99
C ILE A 86 -1.58 -13.02 13.95
N GLY A 87 -2.80 -13.40 13.56
CA GLY A 87 -3.15 -14.81 13.40
C GLY A 87 -4.23 -15.00 12.36
N LEU A 88 -4.12 -16.06 11.58
CA LEU A 88 -5.11 -16.48 10.59
C LEU A 88 -5.30 -17.99 10.74
N TYR A 89 -6.54 -18.41 10.94
CA TYR A 89 -6.88 -19.79 11.29
C TYR A 89 -7.81 -20.43 10.25
N PRO A 90 -7.82 -21.79 10.15
CA PRO A 90 -8.58 -22.48 9.09
C PRO A 90 -10.08 -22.18 9.06
N GLU A 91 -10.68 -21.89 10.22
CA GLU A 91 -12.11 -21.60 10.34
C GLU A 91 -12.47 -20.18 9.87
N LYS A 92 -11.58 -19.50 9.18
CA LYS A 92 -11.69 -18.11 8.73
C LYS A 92 -11.82 -17.16 9.92
N GLU A 93 -11.09 -17.49 10.97
CA GLU A 93 -10.95 -16.66 12.15
C GLU A 93 -9.61 -15.96 12.09
N ILE A 94 -9.58 -14.73 12.58
CA ILE A 94 -8.36 -13.94 12.66
C ILE A 94 -8.18 -13.39 14.07
N THR A 95 -6.94 -13.19 14.44
CA THR A 95 -6.56 -12.45 15.64
C THR A 95 -5.93 -11.13 15.20
N VAL A 96 -6.45 -10.04 15.72
CA VAL A 96 -6.03 -8.67 15.37
C VAL A 96 -5.56 -7.95 16.61
N ARG A 97 -4.38 -7.35 16.55
CA ARG A 97 -3.88 -6.47 17.60
C ARG A 97 -4.18 -5.02 17.23
N ILE A 98 -4.81 -4.30 18.13
CA ILE A 98 -5.13 -2.87 18.00
C ILE A 98 -4.58 -2.17 19.25
N GLY A 99 -3.45 -1.51 19.12
CA GLY A 99 -2.73 -1.00 20.27
C GLY A 99 -2.30 -2.13 21.20
N ASP A 100 -2.76 -2.12 22.43
CA ASP A 100 -2.46 -3.16 23.44
C ASP A 100 -3.58 -4.21 23.53
N GLU A 101 -4.65 -4.05 22.77
CA GLU A 101 -5.76 -5.01 22.76
C GLU A 101 -5.63 -6.04 21.66
N VAL A 102 -6.05 -7.26 21.99
CA VAL A 102 -6.12 -8.35 21.02
C VAL A 102 -7.59 -8.74 20.86
N LYS A 103 -8.06 -8.75 19.62
CA LYS A 103 -9.45 -9.05 19.29
C LYS A 103 -9.51 -10.24 18.34
N HIS A 104 -10.54 -11.07 18.51
CA HIS A 104 -10.82 -12.18 17.60
C HIS A 104 -12.03 -11.87 16.75
N MET A 105 -11.90 -12.10 15.46
CA MET A 105 -12.95 -11.82 14.48
C MET A 105 -13.10 -13.00 13.52
N LYS A 106 -14.27 -13.13 12.92
CA LYS A 106 -14.56 -14.20 11.97
C LYS A 106 -15.14 -13.62 10.69
N GLY A 107 -14.67 -14.13 9.56
CA GLY A 107 -15.22 -13.77 8.26
C GLY A 107 -15.85 -14.98 7.57
N ASP A 108 -16.82 -14.74 6.72
CA ASP A 108 -17.32 -15.79 5.83
C ASP A 108 -16.30 -16.03 4.70
N ALA A 109 -15.55 -14.99 4.35
CA ALA A 109 -14.39 -15.08 3.47
C ALA A 109 -13.28 -14.16 4.00
N ILE A 110 -12.03 -14.51 3.69
CA ILE A 110 -10.86 -13.68 4.04
C ILE A 110 -10.07 -13.46 2.76
N LEU A 111 -9.78 -12.20 2.47
CA LEU A 111 -8.96 -11.78 1.34
C LEU A 111 -7.66 -11.18 1.85
N VAL A 112 -6.54 -11.78 1.46
CA VAL A 112 -5.21 -11.26 1.81
C VAL A 112 -4.76 -10.35 0.67
N ALA A 113 -4.65 -9.06 0.97
CA ALA A 113 -4.27 -8.01 0.01
C ALA A 113 -3.14 -7.13 0.59
N THR A 114 -2.20 -7.77 1.25
CA THR A 114 -1.13 -7.10 2.01
C THR A 114 -0.07 -6.44 1.12
N GLY A 115 -0.13 -6.67 -0.20
CA GLY A 115 0.81 -6.07 -1.13
C GLY A 115 2.22 -6.64 -0.99
N ALA A 116 3.20 -5.78 -1.24
CA ALA A 116 4.60 -6.15 -1.17
C ALA A 116 5.42 -5.01 -0.55
N SER A 117 6.46 -5.35 0.14
CA SER A 117 7.43 -4.38 0.63
C SER A 117 8.79 -4.67 0.01
N GLU A 118 9.58 -3.63 -0.14
CA GLU A 118 10.92 -3.76 -0.71
C GLU A 118 11.86 -4.44 0.28
N ASN A 119 12.55 -5.45 -0.19
CA ASN A 119 13.68 -6.01 0.52
C ASN A 119 14.93 -5.24 0.10
N MET A 120 15.53 -4.56 1.05
CA MET A 120 16.74 -3.82 0.76
C MET A 120 17.91 -4.80 0.62
N VAL A 121 18.50 -4.80 -0.56
CA VAL A 121 19.73 -5.58 -0.81
C VAL A 121 20.89 -4.81 -0.16
N THR A 122 21.51 -5.41 0.83
CA THR A 122 22.61 -4.79 1.54
C THR A 122 23.92 -4.93 0.74
N PHE A 123 24.54 -3.81 0.48
CA PHE A 123 25.87 -3.74 -0.15
C PHE A 123 26.64 -2.55 0.45
N PRO A 124 27.93 -2.53 0.39
CA PRO A 124 28.71 -1.38 0.89
C PRO A 124 28.27 -0.06 0.23
N GLY A 125 27.95 0.92 1.09
CA GLY A 125 27.40 2.20 0.64
C GLY A 125 25.87 2.30 0.59
N UNK A 126 25.26 1.36 0.76
CA UNK A 126 23.79 1.36 0.73
C UNK A 126 23.10 1.97 1.90
N UNK A 127 23.58 1.93 2.82
CA UNK A 127 23.10 2.47 4.03
C UNK A 127 23.72 3.82 4.35
N UNK A 128 24.49 4.06 3.64
CA UNK A 128 25.20 5.27 3.81
C UNK A 128 24.37 6.45 3.59
N UNK A 129 24.16 6.95 3.97
CA UNK A 129 23.58 8.17 3.88
C UNK A 129 22.09 8.14 3.60
N UNK A 130 21.70 8.47 4.31
CA UNK A 130 20.41 8.67 4.10
C UNK A 130 19.94 8.13 2.80
N UNK A 131 19.70 7.41 2.95
CA UNK A 131 19.17 6.73 2.00
C UNK A 131 18.86 7.17 0.61
N UNK A 132 18.56 7.79 0.48
CA UNK A 132 18.07 8.10 -0.73
C UNK A 132 19.05 8.68 -1.73
N UNK A 133 19.89 8.75 -1.22
CA UNK A 133 20.76 9.40 -2.13
C UNK A 133 21.21 8.48 -3.19
N UNK A 134 21.72 8.39 -3.35
CA UNK A 134 22.41 7.89 -4.42
C UNK A 134 21.94 6.65 -5.09
N UNK A 135 22.31 6.11 -5.12
CA UNK A 135 22.20 4.99 -5.90
C UNK A 135 21.42 3.81 -5.29
N UNK A 136 21.24 3.90 -4.37
CA UNK A 136 20.54 2.85 -3.82
C UNK A 136 19.06 3.07 -3.88
N UNK A 137 18.88 3.10 -4.77
CA UNK A 137 17.49 3.30 -4.92
C UNK A 137 16.80 1.99 -4.90
N UNK A 138 16.08 1.91 -4.28
CA UNK A 138 15.19 0.78 -4.33
C UNK A 138 14.18 1.10 -5.39
N UNK A 139 13.73 0.42 -5.75
CA UNK A 139 12.72 0.61 -6.76
C UNK A 139 11.68 1.65 -6.47
N UNK A 140 11.48 1.77 -5.52
CA UNK A 140 10.60 2.82 -5.16
C UNK A 140 11.27 4.18 -5.12
N UNK A 141 12.24 4.06 -4.84
CA UNK A 141 13.02 5.21 -4.85
C UNK A 141 13.48 5.66 -6.23
N UNK A 142 13.51 4.92 -6.73
CA UNK A 142 13.78 5.19 -8.10
C UNK A 142 12.66 5.90 -8.79
N ALA A 143 11.55 5.77 -8.33
CA ALA A 143 10.43 6.52 -8.87
C ALA A 143 10.36 7.98 -8.35
N ASP A 144 10.94 8.24 -7.26
CA ASP A 144 10.97 9.59 -6.66
C ASP A 144 12.08 10.50 -7.24
N ASP A 145 13.03 9.92 -7.96
CA ASP A 145 14.17 10.67 -8.51
C ASP A 145 13.90 11.35 -9.88
N ASP A 146 12.68 11.29 -10.36
CA ASP A 146 12.32 11.95 -11.65
C ASP A 146 11.97 13.44 -11.49
N GLU A 147 12.52 14.11 -10.50
CA GLU A 147 12.47 15.58 -10.46
C GLU A 147 13.54 16.19 -11.39
N PRO A 148 13.22 17.28 -12.07
CA PRO A 148 14.11 17.87 -13.10
C PRO A 148 15.47 18.35 -12.61
N SER A 149 15.67 18.44 -11.30
CA SER A 149 16.93 18.91 -10.73
C SER A 149 18.02 17.85 -10.69
N SER A 150 17.69 16.58 -10.91
CA SER A 150 18.67 15.47 -10.85
C SER A 150 19.29 15.13 -12.22
N HIS A 151 18.84 15.79 -13.30
CA HIS A 151 19.34 15.46 -14.64
C HIS A 151 20.79 15.91 -14.92
N GLN A 152 21.34 16.80 -14.11
CA GLN A 152 22.71 17.27 -14.38
C GLN A 152 23.79 16.31 -13.87
N SER A 153 23.49 15.47 -12.91
CA SER A 153 24.47 14.53 -12.37
C SER A 153 24.58 13.20 -13.17
N ARG A 154 23.51 12.86 -13.93
CA ARG A 154 23.51 11.61 -14.72
C ARG A 154 24.32 11.68 -16.02
N ARG A 155 24.59 12.89 -16.54
CA ARG A 155 25.35 13.03 -17.79
C ARG A 155 26.85 12.75 -17.64
N LYS A 156 27.38 12.81 -16.41
CA LYS A 156 28.81 12.56 -16.20
C LYS A 156 29.19 11.09 -16.02
N ASP A 157 28.21 10.26 -15.64
CA ASP A 157 28.50 8.84 -15.36
C ASP A 157 28.32 7.93 -16.58
N SER A 158 27.61 8.37 -17.62
CA SER A 158 27.43 7.57 -18.83
C SER A 158 28.70 7.49 -19.70
N ASP A 159 29.62 8.44 -19.53
CA ASP A 159 30.87 8.45 -20.30
C ASP A 159 31.96 7.54 -19.68
N ALA A 160 31.75 7.05 -18.47
CA ALA A 160 32.73 6.19 -17.78
C ALA A 160 32.68 4.71 -18.22
N TRP A 161 31.59 4.29 -18.89
CA TRP A 161 31.40 2.89 -19.28
C TRP A 161 31.82 2.57 -20.73
N ASN A 162 32.32 3.58 -21.50
CA ASN A 162 32.69 3.41 -22.89
C ASN A 162 34.22 3.53 -23.14
N ARG A 163 35.05 3.13 -22.18
CA ARG A 163 36.52 3.02 -22.39
C ARG A 163 37.01 1.63 -22.00
#